data_75f46d2a7cf7a76671a7f4f61560b57b
#
_entry.id   75f46d2a7cf7a76671a7f4f61560b57b
#
_cell.length_a   1.000
_cell.length_b   1.000
_cell.length_c   1.000
_cell.angle_alpha   90.00
_cell.angle_beta   90.00
_cell.angle_gamma   90.00
#
_symmetry.space_group_name_H-M   'P 1'
#
loop_
_entity.id
_entity.type
_entity.pdbx_description
1 polymer ?
#
loop_
_entity_poly.entity_id
_entity_poly.type
_entity_poly.pdbx_seq_one_letter_code
_entity_poly.pdbx_strand_id
1 'polypeptide(L)'
;MKFSLIFFSNSYPEEAGGAYAVISEMARYGDRHGFEAVWIPERHFHTMGGIYPNPAVIAAYLASITTNIRLRAGSTVVPLHHPASIVESWSVVDNLSHGRVDLALASGWNVNDFVLAPSAYPNLRELWFERIEEIRALWRGQPVNYPNGAGKATPIVTYPRPLQAEPNLWLTATKQPESFRRAGELGMNVLTMLAGISLEQLAQKTARYREGRRSAGLDPDTGTVTLMLHTFVHEEIETVHRSVRGPFLDYIKTSLMSHLQGGAVDVGRQLSAQEIDQMAEYSFERYFSTAALFGTVAETRKFALAAREAGVGEIACLLDYGPSVADIRANLPFLAELKHSFETVEA
;
A
#
# COMPACT_ATOMS: atom_id res chain seq x y z
N MET A 1 16.80 -7.29 -2.54
CA MET A 1 15.73 -6.47 -1.90
C MET A 1 15.22 -5.46 -2.90
N LYS A 2 13.90 -5.43 -3.19
CA LYS A 2 13.29 -4.43 -4.08
C LYS A 2 12.83 -3.21 -3.29
N PHE A 3 12.72 -2.07 -3.98
CA PHE A 3 12.22 -0.82 -3.41
C PHE A 3 11.16 -0.23 -4.33
N SER A 4 10.06 0.22 -3.77
CA SER A 4 8.96 0.91 -4.46
C SER A 4 8.55 2.18 -3.70
N LEU A 5 7.78 3.04 -4.33
CA LEU A 5 7.24 4.26 -3.74
C LEU A 5 5.77 4.04 -3.40
N ILE A 6 5.31 4.51 -2.25
CA ILE A 6 3.90 4.45 -1.86
C ILE A 6 3.45 5.82 -1.36
N PHE A 7 2.19 6.15 -1.59
CA PHE A 7 1.61 7.42 -1.24
C PHE A 7 0.45 7.26 -0.26
N PHE A 8 0.30 8.21 0.67
CA PHE A 8 -0.83 8.25 1.59
C PHE A 8 -1.45 9.63 1.71
N SER A 9 -0.69 10.68 1.42
CA SER A 9 -0.99 12.09 1.54
C SER A 9 -1.58 12.51 2.89
N ASN A 10 -0.77 13.19 3.68
CA ASN A 10 -1.26 13.85 4.90
C ASN A 10 -1.51 15.36 4.71
N SER A 11 -1.69 15.83 3.56
CA SER A 11 -1.84 17.20 3.07
C SER A 11 -0.62 17.67 2.29
N TYR A 12 -0.90 18.16 1.09
CA TYR A 12 0.08 18.95 0.35
C TYR A 12 -0.29 20.43 0.50
N PRO A 13 0.69 21.32 0.74
CA PRO A 13 0.46 22.75 0.66
C PRO A 13 -0.11 23.10 -0.73
N GLU A 14 -0.85 24.20 -0.81
CA GLU A 14 -1.36 24.77 -2.06
C GLU A 14 -0.21 25.32 -2.93
N GLU A 15 0.72 24.48 -3.33
CA GLU A 15 1.78 24.85 -4.27
C GLU A 15 1.27 24.78 -5.71
N ALA A 16 1.90 25.60 -6.58
CA ALA A 16 1.57 25.65 -8.00
C ALA A 16 1.66 24.26 -8.66
N GLY A 17 0.53 23.73 -9.11
CA GLY A 17 0.40 22.39 -9.68
C GLY A 17 -0.21 21.35 -8.75
N GLY A 18 -0.38 21.64 -7.45
CA GLY A 18 -1.09 20.80 -6.48
C GLY A 18 -0.41 19.46 -6.19
N ALA A 19 -1.07 18.66 -5.36
CA ALA A 19 -0.61 17.35 -4.89
C ALA A 19 -0.29 16.37 -6.03
N TYR A 20 -1.06 16.40 -7.11
CA TYR A 20 -0.84 15.50 -8.26
C TYR A 20 0.46 15.81 -9.03
N ALA A 21 0.97 17.04 -8.99
CA ALA A 21 2.28 17.37 -9.57
C ALA A 21 3.41 16.69 -8.79
N VAL A 22 3.33 16.66 -7.46
CA VAL A 22 4.31 15.97 -6.61
C VAL A 22 4.30 14.47 -6.88
N ILE A 23 3.11 13.84 -6.91
CA ILE A 23 2.98 12.41 -7.23
C ILE A 23 3.60 12.11 -8.61
N SER A 24 3.34 12.95 -9.60
CA SER A 24 3.89 12.80 -10.95
C SER A 24 5.41 12.90 -10.98
N GLU A 25 5.96 13.85 -10.23
CA GLU A 25 7.41 14.04 -10.07
C GLU A 25 8.06 12.80 -9.44
N MET A 26 7.47 12.30 -8.35
CA MET A 26 7.96 11.10 -7.65
C MET A 26 7.87 9.86 -8.54
N ALA A 27 6.75 9.68 -9.27
CA ALA A 27 6.58 8.57 -10.18
C ALA A 27 7.62 8.59 -11.31
N ARG A 28 7.85 9.75 -11.93
CA ARG A 28 8.92 9.92 -12.95
C ARG A 28 10.30 9.71 -12.38
N TYR A 29 10.55 10.14 -11.14
CA TYR A 29 11.81 9.88 -10.48
C TYR A 29 12.02 8.38 -10.29
N GLY A 30 11.01 7.69 -9.73
CA GLY A 30 11.05 6.24 -9.53
C GLY A 30 11.26 5.46 -10.84
N ASP A 31 10.57 5.88 -11.92
CA ASP A 31 10.71 5.29 -13.25
C ASP A 31 12.15 5.40 -13.80
N ARG A 32 12.78 6.58 -13.68
CA ARG A 32 14.14 6.80 -14.13
C ARG A 32 15.22 6.10 -13.30
N HIS A 33 14.94 5.93 -11.98
CA HIS A 33 15.91 5.34 -11.05
C HIS A 33 15.64 3.86 -10.75
N GLY A 34 14.76 3.20 -11.54
CA GLY A 34 14.52 1.77 -11.48
C GLY A 34 13.87 1.29 -10.19
N PHE A 35 13.00 2.11 -9.57
CA PHE A 35 12.13 1.62 -8.51
C PHE A 35 11.11 0.63 -9.08
N GLU A 36 10.74 -0.38 -8.29
CA GLU A 36 9.88 -1.47 -8.75
C GLU A 36 8.48 -0.97 -9.13
N ALA A 37 7.87 -0.13 -8.29
CA ALA A 37 6.50 0.32 -8.47
C ALA A 37 6.21 1.66 -7.80
N VAL A 38 5.06 2.25 -8.18
CA VAL A 38 4.32 3.23 -7.38
C VAL A 38 3.03 2.58 -6.89
N TRP A 39 2.73 2.76 -5.59
CA TRP A 39 1.53 2.27 -4.95
C TRP A 39 0.58 3.43 -4.68
N ILE A 40 -0.64 3.31 -5.17
CA ILE A 40 -1.67 4.35 -5.10
C ILE A 40 -2.78 3.85 -4.19
N PRO A 41 -3.04 4.50 -3.04
CA PRO A 41 -4.06 4.06 -2.11
C PRO A 41 -5.47 4.40 -2.59
N GLU A 42 -6.47 3.85 -1.92
CA GLU A 42 -7.87 4.27 -2.00
C GLU A 42 -8.30 4.86 -0.66
N ARG A 43 -8.80 6.09 -0.67
CA ARG A 43 -9.24 6.84 0.51
C ARG A 43 -10.46 7.66 0.20
N HIS A 44 -11.44 7.64 1.12
CA HIS A 44 -12.70 8.37 0.95
C HIS A 44 -13.00 9.27 2.14
N PHE A 45 -13.68 10.38 1.89
CA PHE A 45 -14.35 11.26 2.87
C PHE A 45 -13.48 11.75 4.03
N HIS A 46 -12.17 11.80 3.85
CA HIS A 46 -11.21 12.26 4.84
C HIS A 46 -10.14 13.14 4.22
N THR A 47 -9.66 14.16 4.95
CA THR A 47 -8.59 15.05 4.47
C THR A 47 -7.27 14.30 4.25
N MET A 48 -6.95 13.36 5.14
CA MET A 48 -5.78 12.49 5.00
C MET A 48 -6.01 11.48 3.87
N GLY A 49 -5.29 11.64 2.78
CA GLY A 49 -5.41 10.80 1.59
C GLY A 49 -6.60 11.12 0.69
N GLY A 50 -7.33 12.20 0.95
CA GLY A 50 -8.53 12.58 0.18
C GLY A 50 -8.31 12.87 -1.30
N ILE A 51 -7.04 12.99 -1.73
CA ILE A 51 -6.68 13.11 -3.15
C ILE A 51 -6.63 11.76 -3.88
N TYR A 52 -6.85 10.64 -3.19
CA TYR A 52 -6.81 9.27 -3.74
C TYR A 52 -8.18 8.57 -3.71
N PRO A 53 -9.29 9.18 -4.18
CA PRO A 53 -10.60 8.51 -4.13
C PRO A 53 -10.71 7.34 -5.10
N ASN A 54 -9.89 7.32 -6.16
CA ASN A 54 -9.88 6.25 -7.15
C ASN A 54 -8.46 5.99 -7.64
N PRO A 55 -7.81 4.91 -7.18
CA PRO A 55 -6.44 4.60 -7.56
C PRO A 55 -6.27 4.30 -9.06
N ALA A 56 -7.27 3.73 -9.74
CA ALA A 56 -7.18 3.42 -11.17
C ALA A 56 -7.12 4.71 -12.02
N VAL A 57 -7.84 5.76 -11.63
CA VAL A 57 -7.80 7.06 -12.35
C VAL A 57 -6.39 7.68 -12.28
N ILE A 58 -5.79 7.67 -11.10
CA ILE A 58 -4.43 8.19 -10.91
C ILE A 58 -3.41 7.29 -11.63
N ALA A 59 -3.56 5.97 -11.56
CA ALA A 59 -2.72 5.03 -12.27
C ALA A 59 -2.78 5.23 -13.79
N ALA A 60 -3.96 5.49 -14.37
CA ALA A 60 -4.12 5.80 -15.78
C ALA A 60 -3.35 7.08 -16.19
N TYR A 61 -3.40 8.11 -15.34
CA TYR A 61 -2.59 9.31 -15.54
C TYR A 61 -1.09 9.01 -15.46
N LEU A 62 -0.64 8.27 -14.45
CA LEU A 62 0.77 7.92 -14.29
C LEU A 62 1.26 7.00 -15.43
N ALA A 63 0.40 6.15 -15.99
CA ALA A 63 0.72 5.32 -17.15
C ALA A 63 1.20 6.14 -18.35
N SER A 64 0.63 7.35 -18.56
CA SER A 64 0.96 8.23 -19.68
C SER A 64 2.29 8.98 -19.52
N ILE A 65 2.86 9.00 -18.32
CA ILE A 65 4.08 9.79 -18.01
C ILE A 65 5.25 8.95 -17.49
N THR A 66 5.09 7.63 -17.46
CA THR A 66 6.09 6.64 -17.02
C THR A 66 6.20 5.51 -18.04
N THR A 67 7.34 4.79 -18.04
CA THR A 67 7.62 3.78 -19.08
C THR A 67 7.87 2.39 -18.49
N ASN A 68 8.56 2.29 -17.35
CA ASN A 68 9.05 1.03 -16.79
C ASN A 68 8.41 0.68 -15.44
N ILE A 69 8.22 1.67 -14.57
CA ILE A 69 7.72 1.48 -13.21
C ILE A 69 6.33 0.86 -13.20
N ARG A 70 6.10 -0.13 -12.34
CA ARG A 70 4.78 -0.75 -12.21
C ARG A 70 3.81 0.16 -11.47
N LEU A 71 2.53 0.06 -11.81
CA LEU A 71 1.44 0.87 -11.27
C LEU A 71 0.57 -0.04 -10.40
N ARG A 72 0.60 0.19 -9.10
CA ARG A 72 -0.06 -0.71 -8.14
C ARG A 72 -1.19 -0.02 -7.37
N ALA A 73 -2.33 -0.71 -7.27
CA ALA A 73 -3.28 -0.37 -6.22
C ALA A 73 -2.63 -0.62 -4.86
N GLY A 74 -2.65 0.33 -3.97
CA GLY A 74 -2.02 0.20 -2.68
C GLY A 74 -2.87 0.64 -1.47
N SER A 75 -4.15 0.19 -1.38
CA SER A 75 -4.88 -0.91 -2.01
C SER A 75 -6.19 -0.45 -2.65
N THR A 76 -6.82 -1.34 -3.45
CA THR A 76 -8.26 -1.24 -3.73
C THR A 76 -9.04 -1.89 -2.59
N VAL A 77 -10.06 -1.19 -2.08
CA VAL A 77 -10.96 -1.69 -1.02
C VAL A 77 -12.09 -2.49 -1.66
N VAL A 78 -11.87 -3.78 -1.82
CA VAL A 78 -12.73 -4.68 -2.63
C VAL A 78 -14.21 -4.64 -2.25
N PRO A 79 -14.61 -4.64 -0.95
CA PRO A 79 -16.04 -4.64 -0.60
C PRO A 79 -16.79 -3.34 -0.95
N LEU A 80 -16.08 -2.26 -1.30
CA LEU A 80 -16.73 -1.01 -1.74
C LEU A 80 -17.17 -1.06 -3.20
N HIS A 81 -16.65 -2.00 -4.01
CA HIS A 81 -16.81 -2.02 -5.46
C HIS A 81 -17.44 -3.31 -5.97
N HIS A 82 -18.11 -3.23 -7.09
CA HIS A 82 -18.46 -4.42 -7.86
C HIS A 82 -17.20 -4.98 -8.55
N PRO A 83 -16.94 -6.31 -8.49
CA PRO A 83 -15.73 -6.92 -9.08
C PRO A 83 -15.52 -6.58 -10.55
N ALA A 84 -16.60 -6.54 -11.35
CA ALA A 84 -16.52 -6.16 -12.76
C ALA A 84 -15.97 -4.73 -12.94
N SER A 85 -16.41 -3.77 -12.11
CA SER A 85 -15.93 -2.38 -12.20
C SER A 85 -14.44 -2.26 -11.84
N ILE A 86 -13.95 -3.07 -10.89
CA ILE A 86 -12.52 -3.14 -10.58
C ILE A 86 -11.76 -3.63 -11.81
N VAL A 87 -12.20 -4.76 -12.40
CA VAL A 87 -11.50 -5.36 -13.54
C VAL A 87 -11.55 -4.47 -14.76
N GLU A 88 -12.70 -3.86 -15.10
CA GLU A 88 -12.80 -2.93 -16.23
C GLU A 88 -11.85 -1.75 -16.08
N SER A 89 -11.87 -1.06 -14.92
CA SER A 89 -11.02 0.09 -14.66
C SER A 89 -9.53 -0.26 -14.77
N TRP A 90 -9.11 -1.34 -14.12
CA TRP A 90 -7.71 -1.74 -14.11
C TRP A 90 -7.26 -2.39 -15.43
N SER A 91 -8.17 -2.98 -16.20
CA SER A 91 -7.88 -3.44 -17.58
C SER A 91 -7.58 -2.26 -18.51
N VAL A 92 -8.27 -1.12 -18.35
CA VAL A 92 -7.91 0.10 -19.09
C VAL A 92 -6.49 0.55 -18.73
N VAL A 93 -6.16 0.60 -17.42
CA VAL A 93 -4.81 0.98 -16.98
C VAL A 93 -3.75 -0.01 -17.49
N ASP A 94 -4.07 -1.30 -17.49
CA ASP A 94 -3.16 -2.35 -17.97
C ASP A 94 -2.82 -2.17 -19.46
N ASN A 95 -3.82 -1.86 -20.26
CA ASN A 95 -3.63 -1.52 -21.68
C ASN A 95 -2.83 -0.23 -21.87
N LEU A 96 -3.17 0.85 -21.15
CA LEU A 96 -2.46 2.14 -21.24
C LEU A 96 -1.00 2.04 -20.77
N SER A 97 -0.73 1.18 -19.82
CA SER A 97 0.60 1.00 -19.24
C SER A 97 1.43 -0.10 -19.91
N HIS A 98 0.90 -0.78 -20.94
CA HIS A 98 1.54 -1.93 -21.58
C HIS A 98 1.86 -3.08 -20.60
N GLY A 99 0.89 -3.44 -19.75
CA GLY A 99 0.99 -4.60 -18.85
C GLY A 99 1.76 -4.34 -17.55
N ARG A 100 1.77 -3.09 -17.03
CA ARG A 100 2.49 -2.74 -15.80
C ARG A 100 1.60 -2.65 -14.54
N VAL A 101 0.39 -3.20 -14.59
CA VAL A 101 -0.56 -3.16 -13.46
C VAL A 101 -0.32 -4.29 -12.48
N ASP A 102 -0.45 -3.99 -11.19
CA ASP A 102 -0.59 -4.95 -10.09
C ASP A 102 -1.67 -4.46 -9.11
N LEU A 103 -2.32 -5.36 -8.37
CA LEU A 103 -3.42 -5.01 -7.48
C LEU A 103 -3.19 -5.52 -6.06
N ALA A 104 -3.07 -4.60 -5.09
CA ALA A 104 -3.28 -4.97 -3.70
C ALA A 104 -4.77 -4.81 -3.35
N LEU A 105 -5.31 -5.83 -2.73
CA LEU A 105 -6.72 -5.96 -2.40
C LEU A 105 -6.90 -5.94 -0.89
N ALA A 106 -7.73 -5.00 -0.38
CA ALA A 106 -8.01 -4.81 1.03
C ALA A 106 -9.48 -5.07 1.35
N SER A 107 -9.75 -5.44 2.60
CA SER A 107 -11.12 -5.59 3.10
C SER A 107 -11.81 -4.26 3.46
N GLY A 108 -11.01 -3.21 3.69
CA GLY A 108 -11.49 -1.97 4.31
C GLY A 108 -11.45 -2.02 5.84
N TRP A 109 -11.38 -0.85 6.46
CA TRP A 109 -11.33 -0.70 7.93
C TRP A 109 -12.15 0.49 8.44
N ASN A 110 -12.36 1.51 7.59
CA ASN A 110 -13.07 2.73 7.97
C ASN A 110 -14.56 2.57 7.68
N VAL A 111 -15.38 2.59 8.73
CA VAL A 111 -16.84 2.42 8.63
C VAL A 111 -17.48 3.47 7.71
N ASN A 112 -16.94 4.69 7.67
CA ASN A 112 -17.49 5.78 6.87
C ASN A 112 -17.30 5.58 5.35
N ASP A 113 -16.28 4.84 4.93
CA ASP A 113 -16.07 4.52 3.51
C ASP A 113 -17.24 3.67 2.96
N PHE A 114 -17.89 2.89 3.85
CA PHE A 114 -19.01 2.02 3.48
C PHE A 114 -20.34 2.76 3.21
N VAL A 115 -20.34 4.11 3.24
CA VAL A 115 -21.40 4.89 2.59
C VAL A 115 -21.53 4.52 1.11
N LEU A 116 -20.44 4.10 0.46
CA LEU A 116 -20.42 3.62 -0.93
C LEU A 116 -21.06 2.24 -1.10
N ALA A 117 -21.04 1.39 -0.07
CA ALA A 117 -21.59 0.03 -0.10
C ALA A 117 -22.07 -0.41 1.29
N PRO A 118 -23.14 0.18 1.84
CA PRO A 118 -23.56 -0.08 3.21
C PRO A 118 -23.90 -1.55 3.51
N SER A 119 -24.46 -2.24 2.51
CA SER A 119 -24.82 -3.66 2.63
C SER A 119 -23.61 -4.61 2.70
N ALA A 120 -22.42 -4.16 2.30
CA ALA A 120 -21.21 -4.96 2.33
C ALA A 120 -20.54 -4.99 3.71
N TYR A 121 -20.77 -3.97 4.56
CA TYR A 121 -20.07 -3.81 5.83
C TYR A 121 -20.26 -4.98 6.81
N PRO A 122 -21.46 -5.54 7.03
CA PRO A 122 -21.65 -6.64 7.97
C PRO A 122 -20.85 -7.91 7.64
N ASN A 123 -20.61 -8.16 6.34
CA ASN A 123 -19.95 -9.37 5.82
C ASN A 123 -18.68 -9.05 5.03
N LEU A 124 -18.05 -7.91 5.32
CA LEU A 124 -16.94 -7.38 4.52
C LEU A 124 -15.79 -8.37 4.29
N ARG A 125 -15.50 -9.23 5.28
CA ARG A 125 -14.40 -10.19 5.19
C ARG A 125 -14.71 -11.37 4.27
N GLU A 126 -15.93 -11.87 4.32
CA GLU A 126 -16.39 -12.95 3.44
C GLU A 126 -16.46 -12.46 2.00
N LEU A 127 -17.12 -11.32 1.77
CA LEU A 127 -17.20 -10.65 0.48
C LEU A 127 -15.82 -10.34 -0.11
N TRP A 128 -14.84 -9.99 0.73
CA TRP A 128 -13.48 -9.73 0.27
C TRP A 128 -12.88 -10.95 -0.43
N PHE A 129 -12.94 -12.13 0.20
CA PHE A 129 -12.38 -13.35 -0.37
C PHE A 129 -13.19 -13.86 -1.57
N GLU A 130 -14.51 -13.80 -1.53
CA GLU A 130 -15.36 -14.17 -2.67
C GLU A 130 -15.03 -13.31 -3.89
N ARG A 131 -14.99 -12.01 -3.73
CA ARG A 131 -14.71 -11.07 -4.80
C ARG A 131 -13.29 -11.16 -5.37
N ILE A 132 -12.32 -11.62 -4.60
CA ILE A 132 -10.97 -11.90 -5.11
C ILE A 132 -11.02 -12.97 -6.22
N GLU A 133 -11.77 -14.05 -6.01
CA GLU A 133 -11.91 -15.10 -7.01
C GLU A 133 -12.72 -14.63 -8.23
N GLU A 134 -13.75 -13.82 -8.03
CA GLU A 134 -14.49 -13.18 -9.14
C GLU A 134 -13.59 -12.24 -9.96
N ILE A 135 -12.76 -11.43 -9.30
CA ILE A 135 -11.78 -10.55 -9.97
C ILE A 135 -10.81 -11.37 -10.81
N ARG A 136 -10.29 -12.49 -10.29
CA ARG A 136 -9.41 -13.39 -11.04
C ARG A 136 -10.11 -13.98 -12.26
N ALA A 137 -11.32 -14.50 -12.08
CA ALA A 137 -12.11 -15.08 -13.17
C ALA A 137 -12.38 -14.06 -14.28
N LEU A 138 -12.87 -12.87 -13.91
CA LEU A 138 -13.16 -11.79 -14.87
C LEU A 138 -11.89 -11.32 -15.59
N TRP A 139 -10.76 -11.19 -14.88
CA TRP A 139 -9.47 -10.82 -15.48
C TRP A 139 -9.04 -11.81 -16.56
N ARG A 140 -9.19 -13.12 -16.29
CA ARG A 140 -8.92 -14.20 -17.25
C ARG A 140 -9.93 -14.28 -18.41
N GLY A 141 -11.04 -13.52 -18.34
CA GLY A 141 -12.13 -13.59 -19.31
C GLY A 141 -13.09 -14.72 -19.10
N GLN A 142 -13.07 -15.31 -17.92
CA GLN A 142 -14.06 -16.31 -17.55
C GLN A 142 -15.37 -15.61 -17.17
N PRO A 143 -16.53 -16.13 -17.59
CA PRO A 143 -17.81 -15.53 -17.25
C PRO A 143 -18.12 -15.73 -15.76
N VAL A 144 -18.58 -14.65 -15.11
CA VAL A 144 -19.14 -14.66 -13.75
C VAL A 144 -20.60 -14.26 -13.81
N ASN A 145 -21.47 -14.98 -13.10
CA ASN A 145 -22.89 -14.72 -13.10
C ASN A 145 -23.28 -13.65 -12.06
N TYR A 146 -23.94 -12.60 -12.53
CA TYR A 146 -24.52 -11.58 -11.66
C TYR A 146 -26.01 -11.38 -11.99
N PRO A 147 -26.84 -10.98 -11.01
CA PRO A 147 -28.22 -10.58 -11.29
C PRO A 147 -28.22 -9.29 -12.13
N ASN A 148 -28.90 -9.33 -13.28
CA ASN A 148 -29.12 -8.13 -14.07
C ASN A 148 -30.24 -7.25 -13.46
N GLY A 149 -30.58 -6.12 -14.10
CA GLY A 149 -31.62 -5.21 -13.62
C GLY A 149 -33.02 -5.81 -13.48
N ALA A 150 -33.30 -6.97 -14.09
CA ALA A 150 -34.53 -7.75 -13.94
C ALA A 150 -34.38 -8.89 -12.91
N GLY A 151 -33.26 -8.95 -12.19
CA GLY A 151 -33.00 -10.02 -11.21
C GLY A 151 -32.58 -11.36 -11.83
N LYS A 152 -32.40 -11.45 -13.14
CA LYS A 152 -31.99 -12.67 -13.83
C LYS A 152 -30.49 -12.85 -13.77
N ALA A 153 -30.00 -14.04 -13.35
CA ALA A 153 -28.59 -14.40 -13.40
C ALA A 153 -28.09 -14.33 -14.86
N THR A 154 -27.07 -13.50 -15.08
CA THR A 154 -26.51 -13.20 -16.41
C THR A 154 -24.99 -13.39 -16.37
N PRO A 155 -24.40 -14.20 -17.26
CA PRO A 155 -22.95 -14.34 -17.34
C PRO A 155 -22.34 -13.04 -17.90
N ILE A 156 -21.36 -12.49 -17.19
CA ILE A 156 -20.65 -11.26 -17.54
C ILE A 156 -19.18 -11.58 -17.82
N VAL A 157 -18.69 -11.02 -18.91
CA VAL A 157 -17.26 -10.92 -19.25
C VAL A 157 -16.91 -9.44 -19.41
N THR A 158 -15.78 -9.02 -18.84
CA THR A 158 -15.38 -7.61 -18.83
C THR A 158 -14.54 -7.21 -20.05
N TYR A 159 -14.66 -5.95 -20.47
CA TYR A 159 -13.87 -5.33 -21.55
C TYR A 159 -13.41 -3.93 -21.14
N PRO A 160 -12.21 -3.42 -21.64
CA PRO A 160 -11.31 -4.15 -22.54
C PRO A 160 -10.69 -5.37 -21.84
N ARG A 161 -10.15 -6.30 -22.61
CA ARG A 161 -9.35 -7.39 -22.01
C ARG A 161 -8.01 -6.82 -21.54
N PRO A 162 -7.50 -7.22 -20.35
CA PRO A 162 -6.15 -6.85 -19.93
C PRO A 162 -5.11 -7.48 -20.86
N LEU A 163 -3.92 -6.88 -20.95
CA LEU A 163 -2.78 -7.44 -21.66
C LEU A 163 -2.12 -8.57 -20.86
N GLN A 164 -2.09 -8.44 -19.53
CA GLN A 164 -1.59 -9.50 -18.66
C GLN A 164 -2.60 -10.64 -18.57
N ALA A 165 -2.16 -11.87 -18.81
CA ALA A 165 -3.02 -13.06 -18.75
C ALA A 165 -3.55 -13.34 -17.34
N GLU A 166 -2.73 -13.05 -16.32
CA GLU A 166 -3.03 -13.22 -14.90
C GLU A 166 -2.83 -11.92 -14.15
N PRO A 167 -3.70 -11.58 -13.19
CA PRO A 167 -3.47 -10.43 -12.35
C PRO A 167 -2.39 -10.76 -11.33
N ASN A 168 -1.39 -9.89 -11.18
CA ASN A 168 -0.45 -10.01 -10.08
C ASN A 168 -1.05 -9.36 -8.83
N LEU A 169 -1.36 -10.18 -7.83
CA LEU A 169 -2.20 -9.78 -6.69
C LEU A 169 -1.42 -9.75 -5.37
N TRP A 170 -1.72 -8.77 -4.54
CA TRP A 170 -1.34 -8.68 -3.13
C TRP A 170 -2.56 -8.73 -2.23
N LEU A 171 -2.48 -9.45 -1.13
CA LEU A 171 -3.42 -9.34 -0.03
C LEU A 171 -2.90 -8.30 0.97
N THR A 172 -3.70 -7.29 1.30
CA THR A 172 -3.32 -6.31 2.33
C THR A 172 -3.63 -6.87 3.71
N ALA A 173 -2.61 -7.18 4.49
CA ALA A 173 -2.72 -7.79 5.80
C ALA A 173 -1.73 -7.18 6.80
N THR A 174 -2.17 -6.90 8.03
CA THR A 174 -1.30 -6.31 9.07
C THR A 174 -1.29 -7.12 10.36
N LYS A 175 -2.43 -7.22 11.06
CA LYS A 175 -2.49 -7.75 12.42
C LYS A 175 -2.66 -9.27 12.48
N GLN A 176 -3.52 -9.84 11.65
CA GLN A 176 -3.96 -11.23 11.78
C GLN A 176 -3.01 -12.21 11.06
N PRO A 177 -2.33 -13.14 11.77
CA PRO A 177 -1.45 -14.15 11.13
C PRO A 177 -2.19 -15.02 10.11
N GLU A 178 -3.48 -15.27 10.34
CA GLU A 178 -4.31 -16.06 9.45
C GLU A 178 -4.48 -15.41 8.06
N SER A 179 -4.50 -14.07 7.98
CA SER A 179 -4.54 -13.37 6.69
C SER A 179 -3.26 -13.59 5.87
N PHE A 180 -2.11 -13.70 6.55
CA PHE A 180 -0.84 -14.05 5.89
C PHE A 180 -0.87 -15.49 5.36
N ARG A 181 -1.34 -16.45 6.18
CA ARG A 181 -1.49 -17.84 5.75
C ARG A 181 -2.42 -17.93 4.54
N ARG A 182 -3.57 -17.26 4.59
CA ARG A 182 -4.56 -17.24 3.51
C ARG A 182 -4.01 -16.62 2.22
N ALA A 183 -3.22 -15.54 2.31
CA ALA A 183 -2.52 -14.97 1.16
C ALA A 183 -1.61 -16.01 0.48
N GLY A 184 -0.87 -16.77 1.29
CA GLY A 184 -0.04 -17.87 0.81
C GLY A 184 -0.83 -18.96 0.09
N GLU A 185 -1.93 -19.42 0.67
CA GLU A 185 -2.83 -20.41 0.09
C GLU A 185 -3.43 -19.97 -1.26
N LEU A 186 -3.78 -18.68 -1.35
CA LEU A 186 -4.31 -18.09 -2.57
C LEU A 186 -3.23 -17.79 -3.63
N GLY A 187 -1.95 -18.06 -3.34
CA GLY A 187 -0.85 -17.72 -4.24
C GLY A 187 -0.65 -16.22 -4.44
N MET A 188 -1.18 -15.39 -3.54
CA MET A 188 -1.03 -13.93 -3.56
C MET A 188 0.24 -13.50 -2.85
N ASN A 189 0.74 -12.32 -3.20
CA ASN A 189 1.75 -11.59 -2.43
C ASN A 189 1.10 -10.94 -1.18
N VAL A 190 1.90 -10.32 -0.31
CA VAL A 190 1.40 -9.63 0.88
C VAL A 190 1.87 -8.18 0.88
N LEU A 191 0.96 -7.23 1.13
CA LEU A 191 1.28 -5.85 1.49
C LEU A 191 1.00 -5.66 2.98
N THR A 192 2.01 -5.23 3.74
CA THR A 192 1.93 -5.10 5.20
C THR A 192 2.65 -3.86 5.73
N MET A 193 2.52 -3.60 7.04
CA MET A 193 3.19 -2.51 7.76
C MET A 193 3.53 -2.92 9.20
N LEU A 194 4.45 -2.21 9.87
CA LEU A 194 4.80 -2.41 11.27
C LEU A 194 3.86 -1.66 12.24
N ALA A 195 2.54 -1.77 12.00
CA ALA A 195 1.54 -1.14 12.85
C ALA A 195 1.42 -1.86 14.20
N GLY A 196 2.22 -1.43 15.18
CA GLY A 196 2.23 -1.99 16.53
C GLY A 196 2.90 -3.36 16.67
N ILE A 197 3.67 -3.78 15.68
CA ILE A 197 4.45 -5.04 15.70
C ILE A 197 5.93 -4.79 15.44
N SER A 198 6.77 -5.72 15.88
CA SER A 198 8.21 -5.73 15.60
C SER A 198 8.56 -6.54 14.33
N LEU A 199 9.82 -6.46 13.89
CA LEU A 199 10.32 -7.30 12.79
C LEU A 199 10.29 -8.80 13.14
N GLU A 200 10.52 -9.18 14.40
CA GLU A 200 10.42 -10.58 14.84
C GLU A 200 8.98 -11.10 14.73
N GLN A 201 8.01 -10.28 15.11
CA GLN A 201 6.59 -10.62 14.94
C GLN A 201 6.20 -10.67 13.46
N LEU A 202 6.79 -9.83 12.62
CA LEU A 202 6.62 -9.90 11.17
C LEU A 202 7.22 -11.19 10.61
N ALA A 203 8.41 -11.60 11.05
CA ALA A 203 9.03 -12.86 10.64
C ALA A 203 8.14 -14.08 10.94
N GLN A 204 7.48 -14.11 12.10
CA GLN A 204 6.51 -15.16 12.44
C GLN A 204 5.31 -15.17 11.47
N LYS A 205 4.80 -14.00 11.10
CA LYS A 205 3.70 -13.89 10.11
C LYS A 205 4.15 -14.28 8.70
N THR A 206 5.37 -13.92 8.32
CA THR A 206 5.96 -14.35 7.04
C THR A 206 6.13 -15.87 7.00
N ALA A 207 6.49 -16.50 8.12
CA ALA A 207 6.53 -17.96 8.19
C ALA A 207 5.15 -18.60 7.94
N ARG A 208 4.08 -18.01 8.49
CA ARG A 208 2.69 -18.44 8.21
C ARG A 208 2.31 -18.26 6.73
N TYR A 209 2.76 -17.18 6.12
CA TYR A 209 2.58 -16.97 4.68
C TYR A 209 3.25 -18.09 3.85
N ARG A 210 4.51 -18.43 4.17
CA ARG A 210 5.26 -19.52 3.54
C ARG A 210 4.62 -20.89 3.77
N GLU A 211 4.08 -21.14 4.97
CA GLU A 211 3.29 -22.33 5.30
C GLU A 211 2.02 -22.42 4.43
N GLY A 212 1.28 -21.31 4.28
CA GLY A 212 0.09 -21.25 3.41
C GLY A 212 0.42 -21.60 1.96
N ARG A 213 1.52 -21.07 1.41
CA ARG A 213 1.98 -21.43 0.07
C ARG A 213 2.27 -22.92 -0.05
N ARG A 214 3.00 -23.49 0.90
CA ARG A 214 3.33 -24.92 0.91
C ARG A 214 2.08 -25.79 0.98
N SER A 215 1.10 -25.43 1.81
CA SER A 215 -0.15 -26.19 1.94
C SER A 215 -0.99 -26.19 0.66
N ALA A 216 -0.85 -25.17 -0.17
CA ALA A 216 -1.50 -25.06 -1.49
C ALA A 216 -0.68 -25.69 -2.63
N GLY A 217 0.42 -26.37 -2.33
CA GLY A 217 1.30 -26.96 -3.34
C GLY A 217 2.14 -25.95 -4.13
N LEU A 218 2.23 -24.70 -3.63
CA LEU A 218 3.05 -23.65 -4.23
C LEU A 218 4.45 -23.65 -3.61
N ASP A 219 5.44 -23.21 -4.38
CA ASP A 219 6.80 -23.01 -3.86
C ASP A 219 6.79 -21.97 -2.72
N PRO A 220 7.18 -22.36 -1.49
CA PRO A 220 7.16 -21.46 -0.34
C PRO A 220 8.17 -20.30 -0.45
N ASP A 221 9.21 -20.43 -1.28
CA ASP A 221 10.25 -19.42 -1.43
C ASP A 221 9.90 -18.36 -2.49
N THR A 222 8.84 -18.60 -3.25
CA THR A 222 8.29 -17.61 -4.18
C THR A 222 7.23 -16.73 -3.51
N GLY A 223 6.82 -15.68 -4.22
CA GLY A 223 5.90 -14.66 -3.70
C GLY A 223 6.60 -13.63 -2.82
N THR A 224 6.08 -12.43 -2.81
CA THR A 224 6.70 -11.26 -2.20
C THR A 224 5.92 -10.80 -0.97
N VAL A 225 6.62 -10.57 0.14
CA VAL A 225 6.11 -9.76 1.25
C VAL A 225 6.65 -8.35 1.08
N THR A 226 5.75 -7.40 0.82
CA THR A 226 6.06 -5.98 0.68
C THR A 226 5.76 -5.27 1.99
N LEU A 227 6.77 -4.65 2.58
CA LEU A 227 6.67 -3.90 3.82
C LEU A 227 6.63 -2.41 3.54
N MET A 228 5.50 -1.76 3.86
CA MET A 228 5.38 -0.31 3.82
C MET A 228 6.07 0.31 5.04
N LEU A 229 6.94 1.29 4.79
CA LEU A 229 7.66 2.04 5.82
C LEU A 229 7.63 3.54 5.52
N HIS A 230 7.32 4.35 6.53
CA HIS A 230 7.57 5.79 6.47
C HIS A 230 9.06 5.99 6.23
N THR A 231 9.42 6.80 5.24
CA THR A 231 10.79 6.82 4.72
C THR A 231 11.31 8.25 4.63
N PHE A 232 12.50 8.46 5.21
CA PHE A 232 13.30 9.64 4.99
C PHE A 232 14.78 9.30 5.18
N VAL A 233 15.57 9.41 4.10
CA VAL A 233 17.00 9.08 4.10
C VAL A 233 17.80 10.32 3.78
N HIS A 234 18.83 10.63 4.57
CA HIS A 234 19.73 11.74 4.34
C HIS A 234 21.14 11.39 4.84
N GLU A 235 22.18 12.14 4.47
CA GLU A 235 23.54 11.89 4.99
C GLU A 235 23.69 12.26 6.46
N GLU A 236 22.92 13.26 6.94
CA GLU A 236 22.97 13.80 8.31
C GLU A 236 21.74 13.38 9.10
N ILE A 237 21.93 12.71 10.22
CA ILE A 237 20.84 12.24 11.09
C ILE A 237 20.04 13.40 11.71
N GLU A 238 20.71 14.53 12.03
CA GLU A 238 20.06 15.74 12.55
C GLU A 238 19.10 16.34 11.53
N THR A 239 19.44 16.29 10.25
CA THR A 239 18.54 16.73 9.17
C THR A 239 17.35 15.78 9.06
N VAL A 240 17.55 14.47 9.15
CA VAL A 240 16.45 13.50 9.21
C VAL A 240 15.50 13.84 10.34
N HIS A 241 16.01 13.93 11.57
CA HIS A 241 15.20 14.20 12.76
C HIS A 241 14.41 15.51 12.64
N ARG A 242 15.05 16.59 12.18
CA ARG A 242 14.42 17.90 11.99
C ARG A 242 13.30 17.85 10.95
N SER A 243 13.52 17.19 9.80
CA SER A 243 12.56 17.16 8.70
C SER A 243 11.37 16.23 8.96
N VAL A 244 11.54 15.16 9.77
CA VAL A 244 10.47 14.18 9.99
C VAL A 244 9.65 14.43 11.25
N ARG A 245 10.22 15.00 12.33
CA ARG A 245 9.57 15.00 13.65
C ARG A 245 8.20 15.70 13.65
N GLY A 246 8.15 16.95 13.23
CA GLY A 246 6.88 17.71 13.20
C GLY A 246 5.82 17.06 12.31
N PRO A 247 6.13 16.87 11.00
CA PRO A 247 5.20 16.23 10.07
C PRO A 247 4.71 14.84 10.51
N PHE A 248 5.59 14.04 11.10
CA PHE A 248 5.21 12.69 11.52
C PHE A 248 4.36 12.67 12.79
N LEU A 249 4.59 13.60 13.74
CA LEU A 249 3.70 13.78 14.88
C LEU A 249 2.28 14.17 14.43
N ASP A 250 2.16 15.09 13.49
CA ASP A 250 0.86 15.48 12.92
C ASP A 250 0.19 14.31 12.17
N TYR A 251 0.98 13.53 11.42
CA TYR A 251 0.50 12.31 10.78
C TYR A 251 -0.03 11.30 11.79
N ILE A 252 0.69 11.04 12.90
CA ILE A 252 0.25 10.10 13.94
C ILE A 252 -1.06 10.58 14.57
N LYS A 253 -1.16 11.86 14.93
CA LYS A 253 -2.37 12.45 15.52
C LYS A 253 -3.57 12.33 14.57
N THR A 254 -3.39 12.70 13.31
CA THR A 254 -4.43 12.61 12.28
C THR A 254 -4.86 11.15 12.05
N SER A 255 -3.90 10.23 11.98
CA SER A 255 -4.16 8.80 11.83
C SER A 255 -4.90 8.23 13.04
N LEU A 256 -4.49 8.57 14.27
CA LEU A 256 -5.18 8.16 15.50
C LEU A 256 -6.63 8.65 15.52
N MET A 257 -6.87 9.92 15.22
CA MET A 257 -8.21 10.49 15.15
C MET A 257 -9.08 9.80 14.09
N SER A 258 -8.51 9.51 12.92
CA SER A 258 -9.20 8.79 11.86
C SER A 258 -9.59 7.36 12.28
N HIS A 259 -8.72 6.65 13.02
CA HIS A 259 -9.02 5.31 13.52
C HIS A 259 -10.08 5.30 14.63
N LEU A 260 -10.08 6.32 15.50
CA LEU A 260 -11.10 6.50 16.53
C LEU A 260 -12.47 6.79 15.89
N GLN A 261 -12.53 7.72 14.93
CA GLN A 261 -13.76 8.08 14.21
C GLN A 261 -14.27 6.95 13.31
N GLY A 262 -13.36 6.21 12.69
CA GLY A 262 -13.66 5.08 11.80
C GLY A 262 -14.00 3.77 12.54
N GLY A 263 -14.07 3.78 13.88
CA GLY A 263 -14.42 2.59 14.68
C GLY A 263 -13.35 1.48 14.72
N ALA A 264 -12.15 1.73 14.19
CA ALA A 264 -11.07 0.75 14.17
C ALA A 264 -10.35 0.62 15.54
N VAL A 265 -10.49 1.63 16.40
CA VAL A 265 -9.97 1.69 17.77
C VAL A 265 -11.06 2.22 18.67
N ASP A 266 -11.38 1.47 19.73
CA ASP A 266 -12.27 1.91 20.81
C ASP A 266 -11.46 1.98 22.11
N VAL A 267 -11.37 3.15 22.70
CA VAL A 267 -10.70 3.39 24.00
C VAL A 267 -11.71 3.55 25.15
N GLY A 268 -13.01 3.38 24.88
CA GLY A 268 -14.08 3.44 25.87
C GLY A 268 -14.34 4.84 26.43
N ARG A 269 -13.59 5.88 25.97
CA ARG A 269 -13.73 7.28 26.38
C ARG A 269 -13.14 8.23 25.37
N GLN A 270 -13.46 9.51 25.49
CA GLN A 270 -12.80 10.56 24.74
C GLN A 270 -11.40 10.83 25.31
N LEU A 271 -10.39 10.89 24.44
CA LEU A 271 -9.02 11.26 24.79
C LEU A 271 -8.91 12.79 24.87
N SER A 272 -8.16 13.30 25.84
CA SER A 272 -7.77 14.71 25.91
C SER A 272 -6.68 15.03 24.87
N ALA A 273 -6.53 16.30 24.50
CA ALA A 273 -5.46 16.75 23.60
C ALA A 273 -4.06 16.38 24.14
N GLN A 274 -3.86 16.51 25.45
CA GLN A 274 -2.59 16.15 26.10
C GLN A 274 -2.28 14.66 26.00
N GLU A 275 -3.28 13.77 26.13
CA GLU A 275 -3.09 12.33 25.98
C GLU A 275 -2.76 11.97 24.53
N ILE A 276 -3.42 12.61 23.56
CA ILE A 276 -3.13 12.45 22.14
C ILE A 276 -1.68 12.88 21.84
N ASP A 277 -1.23 14.02 22.39
CA ASP A 277 0.14 14.49 22.22
C ASP A 277 1.16 13.51 22.81
N GLN A 278 0.93 13.01 24.02
CA GLN A 278 1.81 12.03 24.66
C GLN A 278 1.87 10.70 23.87
N MET A 279 0.74 10.24 23.38
CA MET A 279 0.68 9.03 22.54
C MET A 279 1.43 9.23 21.22
N ALA A 280 1.32 10.40 20.62
CA ALA A 280 2.03 10.74 19.40
C ALA A 280 3.54 10.77 19.60
N GLU A 281 4.03 11.43 20.67
CA GLU A 281 5.46 11.46 21.02
C GLU A 281 6.03 10.06 21.28
N TYR A 282 5.35 9.26 22.10
CA TYR A 282 5.78 7.86 22.34
C TYR A 282 5.83 7.05 21.05
N SER A 283 4.83 7.23 20.19
CA SER A 283 4.78 6.55 18.90
C SER A 283 5.90 7.01 17.96
N PHE A 284 6.21 8.31 17.94
CA PHE A 284 7.31 8.87 17.15
C PHE A 284 8.63 8.21 17.50
N GLU A 285 9.01 8.17 18.79
CA GLU A 285 10.26 7.56 19.24
C GLU A 285 10.37 6.08 18.84
N ARG A 286 9.27 5.35 18.98
CA ARG A 286 9.22 3.95 18.55
C ARG A 286 9.37 3.81 17.04
N TYR A 287 8.66 4.61 16.26
CA TYR A 287 8.75 4.55 14.80
C TYR A 287 10.15 4.94 14.33
N PHE A 288 10.71 6.02 14.88
CA PHE A 288 12.04 6.49 14.52
C PHE A 288 13.11 5.41 14.75
N SER A 289 13.01 4.70 15.86
CA SER A 289 14.00 3.70 16.25
C SER A 289 13.82 2.33 15.59
N THR A 290 12.55 1.89 15.32
CA THR A 290 12.28 0.46 15.07
C THR A 290 11.25 0.16 14.00
N ALA A 291 10.55 1.15 13.44
CA ALA A 291 9.40 0.87 12.56
C ALA A 291 9.28 1.81 11.36
N ALA A 292 10.31 2.58 11.07
CA ALA A 292 10.41 3.46 9.91
C ALA A 292 11.79 3.34 9.25
N LEU A 293 11.88 3.80 8.02
CA LEU A 293 13.14 3.90 7.27
C LEU A 293 13.66 5.35 7.39
N PHE A 294 13.93 5.78 8.64
CA PHE A 294 14.46 7.08 8.99
C PHE A 294 15.93 6.97 9.38
N GLY A 295 16.81 7.70 8.74
CA GLY A 295 18.23 7.70 9.08
C GLY A 295 19.14 7.97 7.90
N THR A 296 20.44 7.75 8.13
CA THR A 296 21.45 7.75 7.08
C THR A 296 21.31 6.53 6.17
N VAL A 297 21.96 6.56 5.00
CA VAL A 297 21.98 5.39 4.09
C VAL A 297 22.49 4.13 4.81
N ALA A 298 23.50 4.27 5.70
CA ALA A 298 24.05 3.15 6.44
C ALA A 298 23.06 2.56 7.45
N GLU A 299 22.37 3.40 8.22
CA GLU A 299 21.37 2.98 9.22
C GLU A 299 20.15 2.36 8.56
N THR A 300 19.60 3.01 7.53
CA THR A 300 18.45 2.50 6.79
C THR A 300 18.77 1.21 6.03
N ARG A 301 20.01 1.06 5.55
CA ARG A 301 20.48 -0.20 4.96
C ARG A 301 20.51 -1.33 5.99
N LYS A 302 20.98 -1.05 7.22
CA LYS A 302 20.97 -2.03 8.30
C LYS A 302 19.54 -2.48 8.63
N PHE A 303 18.59 -1.54 8.70
CA PHE A 303 17.18 -1.86 8.93
C PHE A 303 16.59 -2.70 7.78
N ALA A 304 16.87 -2.32 6.53
CA ALA A 304 16.40 -3.05 5.36
C ALA A 304 16.96 -4.49 5.29
N LEU A 305 18.21 -4.70 5.73
CA LEU A 305 18.78 -6.04 5.87
C LEU A 305 18.05 -6.87 6.93
N ALA A 306 17.75 -6.29 8.11
CA ALA A 306 16.97 -6.97 9.14
C ALA A 306 15.53 -7.29 8.66
N ALA A 307 14.90 -6.40 7.88
CA ALA A 307 13.62 -6.66 7.25
C ALA A 307 13.71 -7.82 6.24
N ARG A 308 14.78 -7.90 5.46
CA ARG A 308 15.03 -9.03 4.54
C ARG A 308 15.18 -10.35 5.29
N GLU A 309 15.87 -10.38 6.43
CA GLU A 309 15.98 -11.55 7.30
C GLU A 309 14.63 -11.96 7.88
N ALA A 310 13.72 -11.00 8.13
CA ALA A 310 12.33 -11.27 8.50
C ALA A 310 11.45 -11.77 7.34
N GLY A 311 12.03 -11.97 6.14
CA GLY A 311 11.38 -12.50 4.95
C GLY A 311 10.69 -11.46 4.06
N VAL A 312 11.00 -10.16 4.25
CA VAL A 312 10.55 -9.09 3.37
C VAL A 312 11.32 -9.11 2.06
N GLY A 313 10.61 -9.14 0.93
CA GLY A 313 11.19 -9.10 -0.40
C GLY A 313 11.24 -7.69 -1.01
N GLU A 314 10.35 -6.81 -0.56
CA GLU A 314 10.22 -5.44 -1.08
C GLU A 314 9.89 -4.46 0.05
N ILE A 315 10.51 -3.27 0.04
CA ILE A 315 10.15 -2.14 0.88
C ILE A 315 9.38 -1.11 0.03
N ALA A 316 8.14 -0.79 0.43
CA ALA A 316 7.36 0.28 -0.13
C ALA A 316 7.58 1.55 0.70
N CYS A 317 8.33 2.51 0.13
CA CYS A 317 8.77 3.73 0.78
C CYS A 317 7.66 4.77 0.78
N LEU A 318 7.06 5.06 1.94
CA LEU A 318 6.06 6.10 2.12
C LEU A 318 6.75 7.45 2.32
N LEU A 319 6.53 8.37 1.38
CA LEU A 319 7.23 9.66 1.34
C LEU A 319 6.34 10.83 1.77
N ASP A 320 5.03 10.76 1.52
CA ASP A 320 4.09 11.89 1.59
C ASP A 320 3.25 11.92 2.89
N TYR A 321 3.84 11.49 4.00
CA TYR A 321 3.20 11.52 5.33
C TYR A 321 3.24 12.89 6.02
N GLY A 322 3.69 13.96 5.33
CA GLY A 322 3.66 15.35 5.80
C GLY A 322 4.96 16.14 5.65
N PRO A 323 6.13 15.55 5.30
CA PRO A 323 7.32 16.35 4.98
C PRO A 323 7.04 17.34 3.86
N SER A 324 7.75 18.48 3.87
CA SER A 324 7.64 19.43 2.78
C SER A 324 8.08 18.84 1.44
N VAL A 325 7.58 19.38 0.33
CA VAL A 325 8.01 18.94 -1.01
C VAL A 325 9.52 19.09 -1.20
N ALA A 326 10.11 20.13 -0.61
CA ALA A 326 11.56 20.33 -0.63
C ALA A 326 12.30 19.22 0.12
N ASP A 327 11.81 18.82 1.30
CA ASP A 327 12.37 17.70 2.06
C ASP A 327 12.21 16.36 1.31
N ILE A 328 11.03 16.12 0.70
CA ILE A 328 10.82 14.91 -0.12
C ILE A 328 11.85 14.87 -1.25
N ARG A 329 12.07 15.97 -1.97
CA ARG A 329 13.07 16.05 -3.04
C ARG A 329 14.49 15.82 -2.54
N ALA A 330 14.85 16.39 -1.40
CA ALA A 330 16.16 16.21 -0.79
C ALA A 330 16.45 14.76 -0.37
N ASN A 331 15.44 14.03 0.04
CA ASN A 331 15.53 12.61 0.40
C ASN A 331 15.78 11.67 -0.82
N LEU A 332 15.27 12.00 -2.00
CA LEU A 332 15.25 11.09 -3.14
C LEU A 332 16.63 10.57 -3.57
N PRO A 333 17.71 11.39 -3.67
CA PRO A 333 19.04 10.89 -4.04
C PRO A 333 19.58 9.84 -3.09
N PHE A 334 19.42 10.06 -1.79
CA PHE A 334 19.87 9.12 -0.73
C PHE A 334 19.02 7.84 -0.71
N LEU A 335 17.73 7.95 -1.02
CA LEU A 335 16.87 6.79 -1.19
C LEU A 335 17.28 5.96 -2.41
N ALA A 336 17.66 6.60 -3.52
CA ALA A 336 18.20 5.91 -4.69
C ALA A 336 19.55 5.25 -4.38
N GLU A 337 20.42 5.89 -3.61
CA GLU A 337 21.68 5.32 -3.13
C GLU A 337 21.44 4.08 -2.26
N LEU A 338 20.52 4.16 -1.30
CA LEU A 338 20.10 3.02 -0.50
C LEU A 338 19.65 1.85 -1.39
N LYS A 339 18.77 2.10 -2.36
CA LYS A 339 18.31 1.09 -3.31
C LYS A 339 19.49 0.45 -4.07
N HIS A 340 20.39 1.24 -4.64
CA HIS A 340 21.56 0.75 -5.37
C HIS A 340 22.48 -0.12 -4.51
N SER A 341 22.57 0.16 -3.20
CA SER A 341 23.39 -0.63 -2.28
C SER A 341 22.93 -2.10 -2.15
N PHE A 342 21.73 -2.44 -2.63
CA PHE A 342 21.22 -3.81 -2.69
C PHE A 342 21.37 -4.48 -4.05
N GLU A 343 21.63 -3.72 -5.12
CA GLU A 343 21.84 -4.26 -6.47
C GLU A 343 23.28 -4.79 -6.66
N THR A 344 24.25 -4.15 -6.01
CA THR A 344 25.67 -4.50 -6.11
C THR A 344 26.10 -5.77 -5.34
N VAL A 345 25.22 -6.36 -4.57
CA VAL A 345 25.51 -7.57 -3.74
C VAL A 345 25.04 -8.87 -4.44
N GLU A 346 24.25 -8.76 -5.50
CA GLU A 346 23.69 -9.92 -6.22
C GLU A 346 24.46 -10.23 -7.55
N ALA A 347 25.54 -9.49 -7.83
CA ALA A 347 26.48 -9.71 -8.93
C ALA A 347 27.77 -10.35 -8.40
#